data_da99a9c38960b00135cf18de4a6ed1aa
#
_entry.id   da99a9c38960b00135cf18de4a6ed1aa
#
_cell.length_a   1.000
_cell.length_b   1.000
_cell.length_c   1.000
_cell.angle_alpha   90.00
_cell.angle_beta   90.00
_cell.angle_gamma   90.00
#
_symmetry.space_group_name_H-M   'P 1'
#
loop_
_entity.id
_entity.type
_entity.pdbx_description
1 polymer ?
#
loop_
_entity_poly.entity_id
_entity_poly.type
_entity_poly.pdbx_seq_one_letter_code
_entity_poly.pdbx_strand_id
1 'polypeptide(L)'
;THCISSAASDVYKRQQGYPVDADFRYTATNPSVHRARVISELIVELYKEEVFDEVYVIYTKMVSSISEEVEVQQLLPLKPHQFIKQEMLDSAMKKRGNSYNSNENPDGKSSEDDSDDYKKGTYENDGDFFIYPSPKKVLKKLVYNYVTGFMYGALVEASASEENARMMAMQSATNNAEEMLKELSVEYNRVRQAAITQEITEVIGGAKALKKKKKKQVR
;
A
#
# COMPACT_ATOMS: atom_id res chain seq x y z
N THR A 1 9.07 -3.07 -20.10
CA THR A 1 8.40 -2.95 -18.80
C THR A 1 8.48 -1.51 -18.35
N HIS A 2 7.38 -0.78 -18.44
CA HIS A 2 7.30 0.58 -17.92
C HIS A 2 6.94 0.55 -16.44
N CYS A 3 7.65 1.31 -15.60
CA CYS A 3 7.42 1.35 -14.16
C CYS A 3 6.96 2.75 -13.75
N ILE A 4 5.84 2.81 -13.03
CA ILE A 4 5.41 3.99 -12.27
C ILE A 4 5.93 3.84 -10.86
N SER A 5 6.62 4.83 -10.33
CA SER A 5 7.35 4.69 -9.09
C SER A 5 7.36 5.98 -8.28
N SER A 6 7.52 5.87 -6.96
CA SER A 6 7.80 7.01 -6.10
C SER A 6 9.18 7.61 -6.39
N ALA A 7 9.38 8.91 -6.13
CA ALA A 7 10.61 9.63 -6.51
C ALA A 7 11.91 8.97 -6.03
N ALA A 8 11.93 8.33 -4.86
CA ALA A 8 13.12 7.68 -4.30
C ALA A 8 13.46 6.37 -5.03
N SER A 9 12.47 5.55 -5.38
CA SER A 9 12.69 4.31 -6.11
C SER A 9 12.96 4.55 -7.61
N ASP A 10 12.63 5.72 -8.12
CA ASP A 10 12.87 6.16 -9.49
C ASP A 10 14.37 6.21 -9.83
N VAL A 11 15.16 6.78 -8.92
CA VAL A 11 16.63 6.87 -9.08
C VAL A 11 17.24 5.48 -9.13
N TYR A 12 16.86 4.59 -8.22
CA TYR A 12 17.36 3.21 -8.19
C TYR A 12 17.00 2.42 -9.46
N LYS A 13 15.74 2.51 -9.90
CA LYS A 13 15.28 1.79 -11.10
C LYS A 13 15.94 2.28 -12.37
N ARG A 14 16.17 3.59 -12.52
CA ARG A 14 16.93 4.16 -13.64
C ARG A 14 18.38 3.69 -13.66
N GLN A 15 19.02 3.55 -12.50
CA GLN A 15 20.38 3.00 -12.40
C GLN A 15 20.43 1.54 -12.85
N GLN A 16 19.36 0.78 -12.66
CA GLN A 16 19.23 -0.61 -13.11
C GLN A 16 18.78 -0.74 -14.58
N GLY A 17 18.56 0.37 -15.29
CA GLY A 17 18.19 0.37 -16.71
C GLY A 17 16.70 0.10 -16.98
N TYR A 18 15.83 0.19 -15.98
CA TYR A 18 14.40 0.08 -16.22
C TYR A 18 13.83 1.39 -16.77
N PRO A 19 13.02 1.36 -17.84
CA PRO A 19 12.31 2.53 -18.33
C PRO A 19 11.28 2.99 -17.31
N VAL A 20 11.40 4.22 -16.85
CA VAL A 20 10.49 4.84 -15.87
C VAL A 20 9.82 6.03 -16.53
N ASP A 21 8.50 6.09 -16.49
CA ASP A 21 7.73 7.21 -16.97
C ASP A 21 7.84 8.40 -16.01
N ALA A 22 8.28 9.55 -16.54
CA ALA A 22 8.49 10.75 -15.74
C ALA A 22 7.19 11.51 -15.40
N ASP A 23 6.11 11.24 -16.11
CA ASP A 23 4.85 11.99 -15.99
C ASP A 23 4.06 11.67 -14.71
N PHE A 24 4.42 10.59 -14.02
CA PHE A 24 3.73 10.12 -12.81
C PHE A 24 4.45 10.45 -11.50
N ARG A 25 5.31 11.45 -11.49
CA ARG A 25 6.01 11.91 -10.29
C ARG A 25 5.01 12.41 -9.23
N TYR A 26 5.30 12.11 -7.94
CA TYR A 26 4.55 12.59 -6.77
C TYR A 26 3.13 12.02 -6.58
N THR A 27 2.71 11.03 -7.32
CA THR A 27 1.36 10.43 -7.16
C THR A 27 1.20 9.69 -5.83
N ALA A 28 2.27 9.08 -5.33
CA ALA A 28 2.26 8.35 -4.06
C ALA A 28 2.23 9.28 -2.84
N THR A 29 2.81 10.49 -2.92
CA THR A 29 2.94 11.40 -1.77
C THR A 29 1.63 12.07 -1.38
N ASN A 30 0.71 12.26 -2.34
CA ASN A 30 -0.60 12.85 -2.09
C ASN A 30 -1.64 12.17 -2.98
N PRO A 31 -2.16 11.01 -2.56
CA PRO A 31 -3.13 10.27 -3.34
C PRO A 31 -4.44 11.04 -3.47
N SER A 32 -4.91 11.23 -4.70
CA SER A 32 -6.20 11.82 -4.99
C SER A 32 -6.92 11.03 -6.09
N VAL A 33 -8.25 11.04 -6.05
CA VAL A 33 -9.09 10.38 -7.07
C VAL A 33 -8.78 10.92 -8.46
N HIS A 34 -8.50 12.22 -8.58
CA HIS A 34 -8.15 12.84 -9.85
C HIS A 34 -6.85 12.25 -10.44
N ARG A 35 -5.80 12.14 -9.62
CA ARG A 35 -4.52 11.53 -10.05
C ARG A 35 -4.69 10.06 -10.43
N ALA A 36 -5.43 9.30 -9.61
CA ALA A 36 -5.74 7.91 -9.92
C ALA A 36 -6.49 7.77 -11.25
N ARG A 37 -7.41 8.70 -11.56
CA ARG A 37 -8.14 8.71 -12.82
C ARG A 37 -7.22 8.97 -14.00
N VAL A 38 -6.35 9.96 -13.93
CA VAL A 38 -5.39 10.28 -15.01
C VAL A 38 -4.49 9.08 -15.31
N ILE A 39 -3.95 8.44 -14.27
CA ILE A 39 -3.12 7.23 -14.42
C ILE A 39 -3.92 6.09 -15.06
N SER A 40 -5.15 5.89 -14.60
CA SER A 40 -6.02 4.82 -15.10
C SER A 40 -6.42 5.04 -16.56
N GLU A 41 -6.69 6.27 -16.95
CA GLU A 41 -6.99 6.64 -18.35
C GLU A 41 -5.82 6.29 -19.24
N LEU A 42 -4.63 6.72 -18.88
CA LEU A 42 -3.43 6.44 -19.66
C LEU A 42 -3.15 4.93 -19.77
N ILE A 43 -3.23 4.19 -18.65
CA ILE A 43 -2.99 2.74 -18.64
C ILE A 43 -4.01 2.01 -19.53
N VAL A 44 -5.28 2.37 -19.43
CA VAL A 44 -6.34 1.74 -20.25
C VAL A 44 -6.19 2.11 -21.72
N GLU A 45 -5.73 3.32 -22.05
CA GLU A 45 -5.48 3.75 -23.42
C GLU A 45 -4.30 2.97 -24.02
N LEU A 46 -3.16 2.92 -23.35
CA LEU A 46 -1.99 2.15 -23.79
C LEU A 46 -2.27 0.64 -23.90
N TYR A 47 -3.12 0.12 -23.02
CA TYR A 47 -3.56 -1.27 -23.11
C TYR A 47 -4.44 -1.53 -24.35
N LYS A 48 -5.32 -0.58 -24.72
CA LYS A 48 -6.15 -0.69 -25.95
C LYS A 48 -5.33 -0.54 -27.23
N GLU A 49 -4.25 0.23 -27.18
CA GLU A 49 -3.32 0.41 -28.29
C GLU A 49 -2.32 -0.75 -28.41
N GLU A 50 -2.52 -1.81 -27.62
CA GLU A 50 -1.67 -3.01 -27.61
C GLU A 50 -0.19 -2.72 -27.30
N VAL A 51 0.10 -1.59 -26.61
CA VAL A 51 1.45 -1.27 -26.13
C VAL A 51 1.82 -2.13 -24.93
N PHE A 52 0.83 -2.52 -24.12
CA PHE A 52 0.99 -3.40 -22.97
C PHE A 52 0.11 -4.63 -23.09
N ASP A 53 0.70 -5.81 -22.88
CA ASP A 53 -0.03 -7.08 -22.80
C ASP A 53 -0.58 -7.33 -21.40
N GLU A 54 0.17 -6.94 -20.39
CA GLU A 54 -0.17 -7.14 -18.97
C GLU A 54 0.21 -5.93 -18.13
N VAL A 55 -0.64 -5.59 -17.18
CA VAL A 55 -0.40 -4.50 -16.23
C VAL A 55 -0.48 -5.05 -14.80
N TYR A 56 0.59 -4.83 -14.04
CA TYR A 56 0.68 -5.20 -12.64
C TYR A 56 0.81 -3.95 -11.78
N VAL A 57 0.15 -3.95 -10.63
CA VAL A 57 0.29 -2.93 -9.59
C VAL A 57 0.98 -3.56 -8.39
N ILE A 58 2.09 -2.94 -7.98
CA ILE A 58 2.87 -3.35 -6.81
C ILE A 58 2.71 -2.25 -5.78
N TYR A 59 2.18 -2.57 -4.62
CA TYR A 59 1.95 -1.62 -3.55
C TYR A 59 2.14 -2.27 -2.17
N THR A 60 2.34 -1.44 -1.16
CA THR A 60 2.45 -1.90 0.22
C THR A 60 1.07 -1.90 0.85
N LYS A 61 0.67 -3.06 1.39
CA LYS A 61 -0.59 -3.26 2.09
C LYS A 61 -0.35 -3.37 3.58
N MET A 62 -1.13 -2.66 4.35
CA MET A 62 -1.10 -2.73 5.80
C MET A 62 -1.92 -3.94 6.28
N VAL A 63 -1.24 -4.93 6.85
CA VAL A 63 -1.88 -6.12 7.44
C VAL A 63 -2.26 -5.84 8.90
N SER A 64 -1.40 -5.14 9.61
CA SER A 64 -1.63 -4.69 10.99
C SER A 64 -0.89 -3.38 11.24
N SER A 65 -1.07 -2.77 12.42
CA SER A 65 -0.35 -1.55 12.81
C SER A 65 1.18 -1.72 12.87
N ILE A 66 1.69 -2.95 12.89
CA ILE A 66 3.12 -3.27 13.02
C ILE A 66 3.65 -4.00 11.77
N SER A 67 2.76 -4.61 10.97
CA SER A 67 3.13 -5.48 9.86
C SER A 67 2.61 -4.96 8.55
N GLU A 68 3.50 -4.85 7.59
CA GLU A 68 3.26 -4.45 6.21
C GLU A 68 3.72 -5.55 5.27
N GLU A 69 2.99 -5.75 4.18
CA GLU A 69 3.33 -6.72 3.15
C GLU A 69 3.27 -6.07 1.78
N VAL A 70 4.19 -6.48 0.90
CA VAL A 70 4.17 -6.05 -0.50
C VAL A 70 3.21 -6.95 -1.26
N GLU A 71 2.17 -6.36 -1.82
CA GLU A 71 1.21 -7.06 -2.67
C GLU A 71 1.45 -6.73 -4.14
N VAL A 72 1.46 -7.79 -4.96
CA VAL A 72 1.56 -7.69 -6.43
C VAL A 72 0.26 -8.17 -7.01
N GLN A 73 -0.50 -7.27 -7.62
CA GLN A 73 -1.79 -7.61 -8.19
C GLN A 73 -1.84 -7.29 -9.68
N GLN A 74 -2.31 -8.25 -10.48
CA GLN A 74 -2.56 -8.04 -11.90
C GLN A 74 -3.82 -7.19 -12.07
N LEU A 75 -3.65 -6.04 -12.73
CA LEU A 75 -4.73 -5.11 -13.01
C LEU A 75 -5.39 -5.41 -14.35
N LEU A 76 -4.59 -5.67 -15.38
CA LEU A 76 -5.07 -6.02 -16.71
C LEU A 76 -4.25 -7.20 -17.27
N PRO A 77 -4.87 -8.13 -18.02
CA PRO A 77 -6.31 -8.30 -18.24
C PRO A 77 -7.07 -8.71 -16.98
N LEU A 78 -8.33 -8.29 -16.89
CA LEU A 78 -9.18 -8.65 -15.76
C LEU A 78 -9.55 -10.12 -15.81
N LYS A 79 -9.22 -10.87 -14.76
CA LYS A 79 -9.56 -12.29 -14.65
C LYS A 79 -10.89 -12.46 -13.92
N PRO A 80 -11.86 -13.20 -14.46
CA PRO A 80 -13.18 -13.39 -13.83
C PRO A 80 -13.09 -13.95 -12.40
N HIS A 81 -12.08 -14.78 -12.11
CA HIS A 81 -11.87 -15.41 -10.79
C HIS A 81 -11.60 -14.40 -9.67
N GLN A 82 -11.18 -13.18 -9.99
CA GLN A 82 -10.93 -12.13 -8.98
C GLN A 82 -12.23 -11.53 -8.44
N PHE A 83 -13.33 -11.63 -9.20
CA PHE A 83 -14.61 -10.99 -8.87
C PHE A 83 -15.66 -11.95 -8.32
N ILE A 84 -15.53 -13.24 -8.60
CA ILE A 84 -16.54 -14.23 -8.26
C ILE A 84 -15.90 -15.26 -7.35
N LYS A 85 -16.38 -15.35 -6.10
CA LYS A 85 -15.98 -16.46 -5.22
C LYS A 85 -16.32 -17.79 -5.90
N GLN A 86 -15.39 -18.73 -5.85
CA GLN A 86 -15.52 -20.07 -6.47
C GLN A 86 -16.89 -20.72 -6.16
N GLU A 87 -17.38 -20.53 -4.94
CA GLU A 87 -18.69 -21.02 -4.49
C GLU A 87 -19.89 -20.46 -5.26
N MET A 88 -19.79 -19.19 -5.73
CA MET A 88 -20.83 -18.58 -6.58
C MET A 88 -20.77 -19.10 -8.02
N LEU A 89 -19.57 -19.35 -8.54
CA LEU A 89 -19.38 -19.95 -9.85
C LEU A 89 -19.94 -21.37 -9.89
N ASP A 90 -19.66 -22.18 -8.88
CA ASP A 90 -20.13 -23.57 -8.78
C ASP A 90 -21.66 -23.62 -8.63
N SER A 91 -22.24 -22.71 -7.87
CA SER A 91 -23.70 -22.61 -7.73
C SER A 91 -24.37 -22.13 -9.02
N ALA A 92 -23.75 -21.20 -9.76
CA ALA A 92 -24.25 -20.74 -11.06
C ALA A 92 -24.11 -21.82 -12.15
N MET A 93 -23.01 -22.57 -12.15
CA MET A 93 -22.82 -23.71 -13.06
C MET A 93 -23.78 -24.87 -12.75
N LYS A 94 -24.06 -25.13 -11.48
CA LYS A 94 -25.01 -26.16 -11.06
C LYS A 94 -26.46 -25.83 -11.46
N LYS A 95 -26.83 -24.54 -11.45
CA LYS A 95 -28.11 -24.07 -12.00
C LYS A 95 -28.18 -24.17 -13.52
N ARG A 96 -27.06 -23.96 -14.24
CA ARG A 96 -27.00 -24.09 -15.69
C ARG A 96 -27.05 -25.56 -16.17
N GLY A 97 -26.49 -26.50 -15.41
CA GLY A 97 -26.49 -27.92 -15.75
C GLY A 97 -27.87 -28.60 -15.77
N ASN A 98 -28.88 -27.97 -15.18
CA ASN A 98 -30.24 -28.52 -15.14
C ASN A 98 -31.16 -27.96 -16.25
N SER A 99 -30.70 -27.08 -17.13
CA SER A 99 -31.53 -26.46 -18.19
C SER A 99 -31.18 -26.88 -19.61
N TYR A 100 -30.27 -27.83 -19.78
CA TYR A 100 -29.98 -28.40 -21.11
C TYR A 100 -30.60 -29.78 -21.28
N ASN A 101 -31.91 -29.80 -21.48
CA ASN A 101 -32.55 -30.93 -22.21
C ASN A 101 -33.49 -30.36 -23.27
N SER A 102 -33.22 -30.82 -24.52
CA SER A 102 -34.04 -30.74 -25.71
C SER A 102 -34.10 -29.44 -26.49
N ASN A 103 -33.35 -29.27 -27.54
CA ASN A 103 -33.68 -29.45 -28.94
C ASN A 103 -32.52 -28.98 -29.84
N GLU A 104 -31.86 -29.98 -30.40
CA GLU A 104 -30.96 -29.80 -31.53
C GLU A 104 -31.77 -29.35 -32.77
N ASN A 105 -31.27 -28.30 -33.44
CA ASN A 105 -31.39 -28.15 -34.87
C ASN A 105 -30.05 -27.66 -35.41
N PRO A 106 -29.37 -28.43 -36.25
CA PRO A 106 -28.15 -28.04 -36.91
C PRO A 106 -28.51 -27.51 -38.30
N ASP A 107 -28.49 -26.19 -38.49
CA ASP A 107 -28.23 -25.57 -39.80
C ASP A 107 -28.33 -24.05 -39.70
N GLY A 108 -27.24 -23.37 -40.08
CA GLY A 108 -27.36 -21.93 -40.24
C GLY A 108 -26.08 -21.11 -40.23
N LYS A 109 -25.32 -21.26 -41.28
CA LYS A 109 -24.47 -20.26 -41.93
C LYS A 109 -24.19 -18.92 -41.24
N SER A 110 -22.88 -18.69 -41.04
CA SER A 110 -22.23 -17.40 -40.84
C SER A 110 -22.63 -16.39 -41.91
N SER A 111 -23.09 -15.23 -41.51
CA SER A 111 -23.02 -14.00 -42.27
C SER A 111 -22.74 -12.86 -41.29
N GLU A 112 -21.56 -12.28 -41.46
CA GLU A 112 -21.19 -10.98 -40.93
C GLU A 112 -22.10 -9.94 -41.53
N ASP A 113 -22.94 -9.31 -40.74
CA ASP A 113 -23.58 -8.05 -41.05
C ASP A 113 -23.69 -7.21 -39.77
N ASP A 114 -22.98 -6.09 -39.83
CA ASP A 114 -23.03 -4.99 -38.87
C ASP A 114 -24.40 -4.31 -38.96
N SER A 115 -25.40 -4.86 -38.32
CA SER A 115 -26.65 -4.16 -38.04
C SER A 115 -27.00 -4.32 -36.56
N ASP A 116 -27.08 -3.18 -35.89
CA ASP A 116 -27.56 -2.99 -34.51
C ASP A 116 -28.99 -3.56 -34.32
N ASP A 117 -29.13 -4.88 -34.37
CA ASP A 117 -30.38 -5.54 -34.07
C ASP A 117 -30.34 -6.05 -32.61
N TYR A 118 -31.05 -5.32 -31.76
CA TYR A 118 -31.28 -5.66 -30.36
C TYR A 118 -32.11 -6.95 -30.29
N LYS A 119 -31.45 -8.12 -30.44
CA LYS A 119 -32.08 -9.38 -30.09
C LYS A 119 -32.26 -9.41 -28.56
N LYS A 120 -33.53 -9.26 -28.20
CA LYS A 120 -34.11 -9.45 -26.89
C LYS A 120 -33.68 -10.83 -26.34
N GLY A 121 -32.53 -10.89 -25.69
CA GLY A 121 -32.11 -12.10 -24.96
C GLY A 121 -33.04 -12.27 -23.77
N THR A 122 -33.94 -13.21 -23.90
CA THR A 122 -34.83 -13.67 -22.83
C THR A 122 -33.97 -14.37 -21.79
N TYR A 123 -33.49 -13.62 -20.82
CA TYR A 123 -32.97 -14.19 -19.60
C TYR A 123 -34.17 -14.39 -18.66
N GLU A 124 -34.75 -15.57 -18.69
CA GLU A 124 -35.62 -16.05 -17.63
C GLU A 124 -34.77 -16.18 -16.35
N ASN A 125 -34.72 -15.13 -15.58
CA ASN A 125 -34.28 -15.16 -14.20
C ASN A 125 -35.12 -14.18 -13.38
N ASP A 126 -35.58 -14.66 -12.27
CA ASP A 126 -36.31 -14.09 -11.16
C ASP A 126 -35.85 -12.68 -10.77
N GLY A 127 -36.26 -11.67 -11.50
CA GLY A 127 -35.97 -10.26 -11.31
C GLY A 127 -35.59 -9.59 -12.64
N ASP A 128 -36.54 -8.91 -13.25
CA ASP A 128 -36.35 -8.11 -14.46
C ASP A 128 -35.39 -6.94 -14.21
N PHE A 129 -34.09 -7.20 -14.35
CA PHE A 129 -33.07 -6.13 -14.34
C PHE A 129 -32.97 -5.51 -15.72
N PHE A 130 -33.54 -4.32 -15.85
CA PHE A 130 -33.37 -3.51 -17.06
C PHE A 130 -32.03 -2.81 -17.06
N ILE A 131 -31.11 -3.20 -17.96
CA ILE A 131 -29.81 -2.57 -18.14
C ILE A 131 -29.91 -1.56 -19.27
N TYR A 132 -29.83 -0.26 -18.93
CA TYR A 132 -29.86 0.83 -19.91
C TYR A 132 -28.51 1.57 -19.95
N PRO A 133 -27.96 1.96 -21.10
CA PRO A 133 -28.51 1.82 -22.46
C PRO A 133 -28.23 0.45 -23.09
N SER A 134 -27.17 -0.27 -22.73
CA SER A 134 -26.89 -1.64 -23.15
C SER A 134 -25.88 -2.31 -22.18
N PRO A 135 -25.94 -3.63 -21.98
CA PRO A 135 -25.00 -4.35 -21.09
C PRO A 135 -23.54 -4.09 -21.45
N LYS A 136 -23.21 -4.05 -22.74
CA LYS A 136 -21.83 -3.83 -23.22
C LYS A 136 -21.30 -2.43 -22.87
N LYS A 137 -22.14 -1.39 -22.99
CA LYS A 137 -21.77 0.00 -22.61
C LYS A 137 -21.61 0.14 -21.10
N VAL A 138 -22.49 -0.49 -20.34
CA VAL A 138 -22.44 -0.48 -18.86
C VAL A 138 -21.19 -1.21 -18.39
N LEU A 139 -20.90 -2.39 -18.94
CA LEU A 139 -19.70 -3.16 -18.60
C LEU A 139 -18.42 -2.37 -18.89
N LYS A 140 -18.32 -1.72 -20.04
CA LYS A 140 -17.16 -0.88 -20.38
C LYS A 140 -16.92 0.24 -19.36
N LYS A 141 -17.99 0.89 -18.90
CA LYS A 141 -17.90 1.93 -17.88
C LYS A 141 -17.57 1.37 -16.50
N LEU A 142 -18.11 0.20 -16.19
CA LEU A 142 -17.82 -0.50 -14.92
C LEU A 142 -16.34 -0.88 -14.82
N VAL A 143 -15.78 -1.47 -15.88
CA VAL A 143 -14.36 -1.81 -15.94
C VAL A 143 -13.47 -0.59 -15.72
N TYR A 144 -13.79 0.51 -16.40
CA TYR A 144 -13.06 1.76 -16.22
C TYR A 144 -13.11 2.29 -14.77
N ASN A 145 -14.31 2.31 -14.18
CA ASN A 145 -14.48 2.73 -12.79
C ASN A 145 -13.77 1.79 -11.80
N TYR A 146 -13.76 0.48 -12.10
CA TYR A 146 -13.04 -0.51 -11.30
C TYR A 146 -11.52 -0.24 -11.31
N VAL A 147 -10.94 -0.06 -12.49
CA VAL A 147 -9.50 0.25 -12.63
C VAL A 147 -9.14 1.53 -11.87
N THR A 148 -9.96 2.58 -12.03
CA THR A 148 -9.75 3.86 -11.32
C THR A 148 -9.87 3.69 -9.80
N GLY A 149 -10.89 2.96 -9.33
CA GLY A 149 -11.10 2.70 -7.90
C GLY A 149 -9.98 1.87 -7.30
N PHE A 150 -9.53 0.84 -8.01
CA PHE A 150 -8.41 0.01 -7.59
C PHE A 150 -7.11 0.81 -7.49
N MET A 151 -6.79 1.61 -8.51
CA MET A 151 -5.60 2.47 -8.50
C MET A 151 -5.63 3.47 -7.35
N TYR A 152 -6.79 4.09 -7.11
CA TYR A 152 -6.95 4.98 -5.97
C TYR A 152 -6.74 4.25 -4.63
N GLY A 153 -7.36 3.08 -4.46
CA GLY A 153 -7.18 2.25 -3.27
C GLY A 153 -5.73 1.89 -3.01
N ALA A 154 -5.01 1.41 -4.04
CA ALA A 154 -3.60 1.07 -3.93
C ALA A 154 -2.71 2.27 -3.57
N LEU A 155 -2.97 3.46 -4.14
CA LEU A 155 -2.23 4.68 -3.81
C LEU A 155 -2.48 5.14 -2.37
N VAL A 156 -3.73 5.10 -1.91
CA VAL A 156 -4.10 5.47 -0.53
C VAL A 156 -3.50 4.50 0.46
N GLU A 157 -3.60 3.20 0.20
CA GLU A 157 -3.08 2.16 1.08
C GLU A 157 -1.55 2.23 1.20
N ALA A 158 -0.84 2.42 0.09
CA ALA A 158 0.61 2.62 0.11
C ALA A 158 1.03 3.88 0.90
N SER A 159 0.30 4.99 0.72
CA SER A 159 0.55 6.23 1.47
C SER A 159 0.26 6.08 2.97
N ALA A 160 -0.84 5.43 3.32
CA ALA A 160 -1.21 5.17 4.71
C ALA A 160 -0.22 4.24 5.41
N SER A 161 0.26 3.21 4.71
CA SER A 161 1.29 2.29 5.18
C SER A 161 2.60 3.04 5.47
N GLU A 162 3.07 3.87 4.54
CA GLU A 162 4.27 4.70 4.72
C GLU A 162 4.15 5.64 5.94
N GLU A 163 3.01 6.32 6.11
CA GLU A 163 2.79 7.21 7.26
C GLU A 163 2.72 6.43 8.57
N ASN A 164 2.12 5.25 8.57
CA ASN A 164 2.08 4.38 9.75
C ASN A 164 3.48 3.90 10.13
N ALA A 165 4.27 3.41 9.17
CA ALA A 165 5.66 3.00 9.40
C ALA A 165 6.51 4.15 9.96
N ARG A 166 6.36 5.36 9.42
CA ARG A 166 7.01 6.56 9.92
C ARG A 166 6.60 6.89 11.35
N MET A 167 5.31 6.82 11.66
CA MET A 167 4.79 7.06 13.01
C MET A 167 5.35 6.05 14.01
N MET A 168 5.37 4.77 13.67
CA MET A 168 5.92 3.71 14.53
C MET A 168 7.42 3.86 14.76
N ALA A 169 8.17 4.23 13.71
CA ALA A 169 9.61 4.50 13.83
C ALA A 169 9.89 5.70 14.75
N MET A 170 9.12 6.78 14.61
CA MET A 170 9.25 7.95 15.50
C MET A 170 8.86 7.63 16.94
N GLN A 171 7.82 6.84 17.17
CA GLN A 171 7.43 6.40 18.52
C GLN A 171 8.52 5.56 19.17
N SER A 172 9.10 4.61 18.42
CA SER A 172 10.22 3.80 18.90
C SER A 172 11.45 4.66 19.23
N ALA A 173 11.78 5.62 18.38
CA ALA A 173 12.87 6.56 18.62
C ALA A 173 12.65 7.41 19.88
N THR A 174 11.41 7.87 20.12
CA THR A 174 11.05 8.62 21.33
C THR A 174 11.20 7.77 22.59
N ASN A 175 10.70 6.54 22.57
CA ASN A 175 10.83 5.62 23.70
C ASN A 175 12.30 5.33 24.03
N ASN A 176 13.12 5.06 23.00
CA ASN A 176 14.56 4.86 23.18
C ASN A 176 15.27 6.10 23.73
N ALA A 177 14.87 7.30 23.27
CA ALA A 177 15.42 8.54 23.80
C ALA A 177 15.07 8.77 25.27
N GLU A 178 13.83 8.46 25.69
CA GLU A 178 13.42 8.52 27.10
C GLU A 178 14.19 7.55 27.98
N GLU A 179 14.44 6.33 27.50
CA GLU A 179 15.25 5.35 28.22
C GLU A 179 16.69 5.85 28.38
N MET A 180 17.31 6.33 27.33
CA MET A 180 18.64 6.91 27.33
C MET A 180 18.74 8.13 28.27
N LEU A 181 17.71 9.00 28.31
CA LEU A 181 17.66 10.12 29.24
C LEU A 181 17.62 9.64 30.73
N LYS A 182 16.89 8.58 31.02
CA LYS A 182 16.86 7.99 32.36
C LYS A 182 18.24 7.46 32.78
N GLU A 183 18.91 6.71 31.90
CA GLU A 183 20.27 6.21 32.15
C GLU A 183 21.27 7.34 32.38
N LEU A 184 21.27 8.35 31.49
CA LEU A 184 22.12 9.52 31.62
C LEU A 184 21.86 10.31 32.93
N SER A 185 20.59 10.43 33.32
CA SER A 185 20.22 11.08 34.58
C SER A 185 20.76 10.35 35.81
N VAL A 186 20.71 9.01 35.82
CA VAL A 186 21.29 8.18 36.89
C VAL A 186 22.81 8.35 36.94
N GLU A 187 23.46 8.29 35.77
CA GLU A 187 24.92 8.44 35.71
C GLU A 187 25.36 9.88 36.12
N TYR A 188 24.66 10.89 35.68
CA TYR A 188 24.88 12.28 36.09
C TYR A 188 24.81 12.43 37.63
N ASN A 189 23.74 11.88 38.25
CA ASN A 189 23.57 11.95 39.68
C ASN A 189 24.68 11.18 40.42
N ARG A 190 25.14 10.03 39.90
CA ARG A 190 26.27 9.26 40.44
C ARG A 190 27.56 10.08 40.41
N VAL A 191 27.89 10.68 39.27
CA VAL A 191 29.09 11.50 39.11
C VAL A 191 29.03 12.74 40.00
N ARG A 192 27.88 13.41 40.07
CA ARG A 192 27.67 14.57 40.96
C ARG A 192 27.87 14.21 42.42
N GLN A 193 27.32 13.06 42.90
CA GLN A 193 27.49 12.62 44.26
C GLN A 193 28.95 12.26 44.56
N ALA A 194 29.66 11.63 43.62
CA ALA A 194 31.06 11.32 43.74
C ALA A 194 31.93 12.58 43.88
N ALA A 195 31.67 13.61 43.04
CA ALA A 195 32.38 14.89 43.13
C ALA A 195 32.15 15.60 44.46
N ILE A 196 30.90 15.68 44.91
CA ILE A 196 30.58 16.27 46.24
C ILE A 196 31.28 15.52 47.37
N THR A 197 31.28 14.17 47.32
CA THR A 197 31.93 13.33 48.32
C THR A 197 33.45 13.56 48.34
N GLN A 198 34.06 13.72 47.17
CA GLN A 198 35.48 14.02 47.05
C GLN A 198 35.81 15.38 47.63
N GLU A 199 35.06 16.44 47.31
CA GLU A 199 35.27 17.78 47.90
C GLU A 199 35.16 17.76 49.43
N ILE A 200 34.13 17.10 49.96
CA ILE A 200 33.97 16.98 51.43
C ILE A 200 35.17 16.22 52.04
N THR A 201 35.65 15.16 51.39
CA THR A 201 36.79 14.37 51.89
C THR A 201 38.08 15.18 51.89
N GLU A 202 38.32 15.99 50.88
CA GLU A 202 39.45 16.89 50.76
C GLU A 202 39.43 17.97 51.89
N VAL A 203 38.29 18.60 52.12
CA VAL A 203 38.12 19.58 53.20
C VAL A 203 38.34 18.98 54.56
N ILE A 204 37.74 17.80 54.82
CA ILE A 204 37.95 17.08 56.12
C ILE A 204 39.39 16.63 56.26
N GLY A 205 40.01 16.15 55.18
CA GLY A 205 41.45 15.75 55.19
C GLY A 205 42.36 16.91 55.51
N GLY A 206 42.11 18.08 54.87
CA GLY A 206 42.84 19.31 55.15
C GLY A 206 42.72 19.81 56.62
N ALA A 207 41.47 19.78 57.13
CA ALA A 207 41.20 20.18 58.51
C ALA A 207 41.90 19.26 59.53
N LYS A 208 41.90 17.95 59.27
CA LYS A 208 42.63 16.96 60.14
C LYS A 208 44.15 17.18 60.08
N ALA A 209 44.70 17.49 58.91
CA ALA A 209 46.13 17.76 58.76
C ALA A 209 46.55 19.04 59.51
N LEU A 210 45.77 20.08 59.49
CA LEU A 210 46.01 21.34 60.25
C LEU A 210 45.92 21.08 61.76
N LYS A 211 44.95 20.32 62.22
CA LYS A 211 44.89 19.94 63.68
C LYS A 211 46.08 19.14 64.10
N LYS A 212 46.64 18.24 63.34
CA LYS A 212 47.86 17.48 63.61
C LYS A 212 49.11 18.38 63.69
N LYS A 213 49.21 19.37 62.75
CA LYS A 213 50.31 20.33 62.79
C LYS A 213 50.28 21.18 64.04
N LYS A 214 49.10 21.74 64.43
CA LYS A 214 48.99 22.51 65.73
C LYS A 214 49.34 21.67 66.95
N LYS A 215 48.97 20.39 67.05
CA LYS A 215 49.37 19.52 68.17
C LYS A 215 50.84 19.23 68.19
N LYS A 216 51.58 19.24 67.08
CA LYS A 216 53.04 19.08 67.05
C LYS A 216 53.83 20.31 67.44
N GLN A 217 53.24 21.54 67.28
CA GLN A 217 53.86 22.79 67.62
C GLN A 217 53.71 23.19 69.15
N VAL A 218 52.76 22.56 69.83
CA VAL A 218 52.50 22.78 71.31
C VAL A 218 53.17 21.75 72.19
N ARG A 219 54.00 20.89 71.64
CA ARG A 219 54.87 19.91 72.35
C ARG A 219 56.33 20.28 72.13
#